data_94b6b4bb711e47c43bccf1a08044cb0e
#
_entry.id   94b6b4bb711e47c43bccf1a08044cb0e
#
_cell.length_a   1.000
_cell.length_b   1.000
_cell.length_c   1.000
_cell.angle_alpha   90.00
_cell.angle_beta   90.00
_cell.angle_gamma   90.00
#
_symmetry.space_group_name_H-M   'P 1'
#
loop_
_entity.id
_entity.type
_entity.pdbx_description
1 polymer ?
#
loop_
_entity_poly.entity_id
_entity_poly.type
_entity_poly.pdbx_seq_one_letter_code
_entity_poly.pdbx_strand_id
1 'polypeptide(L)'
;MRVVLGFIKACHPLPTIAVSLVISAFGWSLGWTGLPLLAVFITILVGQLSVGWSNDAHDANLDARIGRITKPTVAQEVSARALWIAAFTALLAAIVLSLAIAGWLGGSFHIFAILMAWLYNIRLSRTALSWLPYALAFGVMPAFLSFGLNDEPPTLWSVAVFAIIGVSAHLANAIPDAETDAAAGVGGLVIYLGTRRSVILCWLLLALGSGILVVVSFATNLWLALLVSVTFVLAEVLGSRLRHPKAMFYALIAVVVIDVAALVIVTAIN
;
A
#
# COMPACT_ATOMS: atom_id res chain seq x y z
N MET A 1 -24.52 -16.41 -1.64
CA MET A 1 -23.67 -16.12 -0.47
C MET A 1 -22.19 -16.53 -0.68
N ARG A 2 -21.87 -17.77 -1.09
CA ARG A 2 -20.48 -18.21 -1.35
C ARG A 2 -19.72 -17.33 -2.36
N VAL A 3 -20.31 -17.00 -3.50
CA VAL A 3 -19.67 -16.20 -4.56
C VAL A 3 -19.33 -14.78 -4.07
N VAL A 4 -20.26 -14.11 -3.37
CA VAL A 4 -20.01 -12.77 -2.79
C VAL A 4 -18.84 -12.80 -1.81
N LEU A 5 -18.79 -13.83 -0.95
CA LEU A 5 -17.68 -14.02 -0.03
C LEU A 5 -16.35 -14.23 -0.77
N GLY A 6 -16.38 -14.98 -1.89
CA GLY A 6 -15.22 -15.16 -2.77
C GLY A 6 -14.67 -13.86 -3.32
N PHE A 7 -15.52 -12.96 -3.82
CA PHE A 7 -15.10 -11.62 -4.28
C PHE A 7 -14.53 -10.77 -3.14
N ILE A 8 -15.15 -10.80 -1.95
CA ILE A 8 -14.65 -10.07 -0.77
C ILE A 8 -13.27 -10.60 -0.34
N LYS A 9 -13.07 -11.90 -0.30
CA LYS A 9 -11.76 -12.48 0.04
C LYS A 9 -10.70 -12.12 -1.02
N ALA A 10 -11.06 -12.23 -2.30
CA ALA A 10 -10.14 -11.99 -3.43
C ALA A 10 -9.71 -10.52 -3.57
N CYS A 11 -10.45 -9.55 -3.01
CA CYS A 11 -10.01 -8.16 -3.02
C CYS A 11 -9.00 -7.82 -1.92
N HIS A 12 -8.61 -8.79 -1.07
CA HIS A 12 -7.72 -8.54 0.07
C HIS A 12 -8.23 -7.39 0.96
N PRO A 13 -9.36 -7.55 1.67
CA PRO A 13 -10.13 -6.44 2.24
C PRO A 13 -9.33 -5.58 3.22
N LEU A 14 -8.41 -6.15 4.00
CA LEU A 14 -7.62 -5.39 4.96
C LEU A 14 -6.69 -4.39 4.27
N PRO A 15 -5.78 -4.76 3.35
CA PRO A 15 -4.98 -3.79 2.60
C PRO A 15 -5.83 -2.83 1.76
N THR A 16 -6.89 -3.31 1.12
CA THR A 16 -7.79 -2.49 0.30
C THR A 16 -8.40 -1.34 1.11
N ILE A 17 -8.96 -1.63 2.28
CA ILE A 17 -9.54 -0.62 3.16
C ILE A 17 -8.46 0.27 3.77
N ALA A 18 -7.34 -0.31 4.22
CA ALA A 18 -6.26 0.43 4.85
C ALA A 18 -5.66 1.47 3.89
N VAL A 19 -5.33 1.10 2.66
CA VAL A 19 -4.81 2.03 1.65
C VAL A 19 -5.83 3.12 1.34
N SER A 20 -7.12 2.76 1.17
CA SER A 20 -8.17 3.75 0.90
C SER A 20 -8.32 4.76 2.03
N LEU A 21 -8.26 4.31 3.29
CA LEU A 21 -8.33 5.19 4.46
C LEU A 21 -7.08 6.08 4.59
N VAL A 22 -5.87 5.53 4.42
CA VAL A 22 -4.60 6.26 4.50
C VAL A 22 -4.55 7.38 3.48
N ILE A 23 -4.85 7.08 2.22
CA ILE A 23 -4.83 8.09 1.14
C ILE A 23 -5.91 9.15 1.39
N SER A 24 -7.11 8.75 1.84
CA SER A 24 -8.18 9.70 2.16
C SER A 24 -7.85 10.56 3.38
N ALA A 25 -7.21 10.01 4.40
CA ALA A 25 -6.77 10.78 5.57
C ALA A 25 -5.71 11.82 5.18
N PHE A 26 -4.77 11.46 4.29
CA PHE A 26 -3.84 12.43 3.74
C PHE A 26 -4.54 13.47 2.85
N GLY A 27 -5.52 13.07 2.03
CA GLY A 27 -6.35 14.00 1.28
C GLY A 27 -7.09 14.99 2.19
N TRP A 28 -7.64 14.52 3.31
CA TRP A 28 -8.26 15.38 4.31
C TRP A 28 -7.29 16.41 4.88
N SER A 29 -6.06 16.03 5.19
CA SER A 29 -5.03 16.96 5.68
C SER A 29 -4.61 18.01 4.65
N LEU A 30 -4.76 17.73 3.36
CA LEU A 30 -4.54 18.68 2.27
C LEU A 30 -5.73 19.63 2.03
N GLY A 31 -6.90 19.34 2.61
CA GLY A 31 -8.12 20.17 2.45
C GLY A 31 -9.27 19.51 1.69
N TRP A 32 -9.14 18.26 1.24
CA TRP A 32 -10.28 17.52 0.73
C TRP A 32 -11.31 17.28 1.82
N THR A 33 -12.55 17.73 1.64
CA THR A 33 -13.61 17.61 2.66
C THR A 33 -14.95 17.20 2.05
N GLY A 34 -15.89 16.75 2.88
CA GLY A 34 -17.26 16.46 2.46
C GLY A 34 -17.38 15.41 1.36
N LEU A 35 -18.25 15.67 0.38
CA LEU A 35 -18.48 14.77 -0.77
C LEU A 35 -17.23 14.55 -1.64
N PRO A 36 -16.40 15.56 -1.95
CA PRO A 36 -15.14 15.35 -2.65
C PRO A 36 -14.20 14.36 -1.93
N LEU A 37 -14.07 14.41 -0.62
CA LEU A 37 -13.26 13.45 0.14
C LEU A 37 -13.83 12.03 0.07
N LEU A 38 -15.16 11.89 0.17
CA LEU A 38 -15.83 10.60 -0.02
C LEU A 38 -15.60 10.05 -1.43
N ALA A 39 -15.62 10.92 -2.44
CA ALA A 39 -15.35 10.54 -3.82
C ALA A 39 -13.89 10.08 -4.02
N VAL A 40 -12.91 10.73 -3.37
CA VAL A 40 -11.52 10.28 -3.31
C VAL A 40 -11.46 8.87 -2.70
N PHE A 41 -12.10 8.65 -1.54
CA PHE A 41 -12.13 7.33 -0.90
C PHE A 41 -12.69 6.25 -1.83
N ILE A 42 -13.83 6.51 -2.48
CA ILE A 42 -14.46 5.56 -3.42
C ILE A 42 -13.53 5.30 -4.61
N THR A 43 -12.89 6.34 -5.15
CA THR A 43 -11.97 6.22 -6.29
C THR A 43 -10.80 5.30 -5.95
N ILE A 44 -10.15 5.52 -4.81
CA ILE A 44 -9.05 4.65 -4.34
C ILE A 44 -9.58 3.23 -4.09
N LEU A 45 -10.71 3.08 -3.41
CA LEU A 45 -11.31 1.78 -3.11
C LEU A 45 -11.55 0.96 -4.38
N VAL A 46 -12.14 1.56 -5.40
CA VAL A 46 -12.41 0.89 -6.69
C VAL A 46 -11.11 0.50 -7.38
N GLY A 47 -10.08 1.36 -7.33
CA GLY A 47 -8.73 1.03 -7.81
C GLY A 47 -8.14 -0.18 -7.08
N GLN A 48 -8.23 -0.20 -5.75
CA GLN A 48 -7.74 -1.32 -4.92
C GLN A 48 -8.51 -2.62 -5.18
N LEU A 49 -9.84 -2.57 -5.40
CA LEU A 49 -10.63 -3.73 -5.82
C LEU A 49 -10.10 -4.32 -7.13
N SER A 50 -9.82 -3.47 -8.12
CA SER A 50 -9.23 -3.88 -9.40
C SER A 50 -7.89 -4.61 -9.20
N VAL A 51 -7.02 -4.06 -8.35
CA VAL A 51 -5.70 -4.63 -8.05
C VAL A 51 -5.83 -5.99 -7.33
N GLY A 52 -6.67 -6.09 -6.29
CA GLY A 52 -6.85 -7.33 -5.55
C GLY A 52 -7.43 -8.45 -6.42
N TRP A 53 -8.49 -8.17 -7.18
CA TRP A 53 -9.10 -9.17 -8.06
C TRP A 53 -8.16 -9.61 -9.20
N SER A 54 -7.36 -8.68 -9.78
CA SER A 54 -6.38 -9.04 -10.80
C SER A 54 -5.26 -9.93 -10.22
N ASN A 55 -4.86 -9.71 -8.97
CA ASN A 55 -3.87 -10.53 -8.29
C ASN A 55 -4.35 -11.99 -8.15
N ASP A 56 -5.50 -12.22 -7.52
CA ASP A 56 -6.03 -13.57 -7.31
C ASP A 56 -6.42 -14.26 -8.62
N ALA A 57 -6.85 -13.51 -9.63
CA ALA A 57 -7.13 -14.05 -10.96
C ALA A 57 -5.86 -14.51 -11.68
N HIS A 58 -4.77 -13.72 -11.59
CA HIS A 58 -3.47 -14.03 -12.20
C HIS A 58 -2.81 -15.24 -11.52
N ASP A 59 -2.87 -15.30 -10.21
CA ASP A 59 -2.20 -16.32 -9.41
C ASP A 59 -2.99 -17.63 -9.29
N ALA A 60 -4.24 -17.70 -9.77
CA ALA A 60 -5.14 -18.84 -9.60
C ALA A 60 -4.51 -20.21 -9.93
N ASN A 61 -3.77 -20.30 -11.04
CA ASN A 61 -3.11 -21.54 -11.46
C ASN A 61 -1.92 -21.90 -10.57
N LEU A 62 -1.17 -20.92 -10.10
CA LEU A 62 -0.07 -21.15 -9.17
C LEU A 62 -0.60 -21.59 -7.82
N ASP A 63 -1.56 -20.85 -7.27
CA ASP A 63 -2.17 -21.14 -5.97
C ASP A 63 -2.76 -22.55 -5.92
N ALA A 64 -3.39 -22.98 -7.01
CA ALA A 64 -3.88 -24.36 -7.13
C ALA A 64 -2.74 -25.40 -7.12
N ARG A 65 -1.63 -25.13 -7.84
CA ARG A 65 -0.47 -26.03 -7.89
C ARG A 65 0.25 -26.18 -6.55
N ILE A 66 0.34 -25.10 -5.77
CA ILE A 66 1.01 -25.11 -4.47
C ILE A 66 0.06 -25.36 -3.29
N GLY A 67 -1.23 -25.65 -3.59
CA GLY A 67 -2.21 -26.07 -2.59
C GLY A 67 -2.67 -24.97 -1.63
N ARG A 68 -2.74 -23.70 -2.05
CA ARG A 68 -3.27 -22.60 -1.24
C ARG A 68 -4.78 -22.65 -1.11
N ILE A 69 -5.30 -23.60 -0.34
CA ILE A 69 -6.75 -23.88 -0.19
C ILE A 69 -7.55 -22.71 0.39
N THR A 70 -6.91 -21.74 1.03
CA THR A 70 -7.55 -20.52 1.55
C THR A 70 -7.87 -19.48 0.47
N LYS A 71 -7.26 -19.60 -0.71
CA LYS A 71 -7.53 -18.72 -1.84
C LYS A 71 -8.91 -19.02 -2.45
N PRO A 72 -9.73 -17.98 -2.73
CA PRO A 72 -11.12 -18.16 -3.17
C PRO A 72 -11.25 -18.88 -4.51
N THR A 73 -10.25 -18.77 -5.39
CA THR A 73 -10.19 -19.50 -6.67
C THR A 73 -9.95 -20.99 -6.46
N VAL A 74 -9.07 -21.37 -5.53
CA VAL A 74 -8.77 -22.78 -5.18
C VAL A 74 -9.92 -23.41 -4.41
N ALA A 75 -10.54 -22.66 -3.48
CA ALA A 75 -11.74 -23.05 -2.74
C ALA A 75 -13.01 -23.12 -3.60
N GLN A 76 -12.92 -22.79 -4.91
CA GLN A 76 -14.05 -22.75 -5.85
C GLN A 76 -15.20 -21.85 -5.39
N GLU A 77 -14.89 -20.79 -4.64
CA GLU A 77 -15.84 -19.76 -4.22
C GLU A 77 -16.12 -18.78 -5.38
N VAL A 78 -15.11 -18.50 -6.22
CA VAL A 78 -15.21 -17.63 -7.41
C VAL A 78 -14.25 -18.14 -8.49
N SER A 79 -14.62 -17.99 -9.76
CA SER A 79 -13.74 -18.38 -10.88
C SER A 79 -12.73 -17.28 -11.20
N ALA A 80 -11.53 -17.64 -11.66
CA ALA A 80 -10.53 -16.71 -12.15
C ALA A 80 -11.07 -15.81 -13.29
N ARG A 81 -11.91 -16.37 -14.17
CA ARG A 81 -12.58 -15.58 -15.24
C ARG A 81 -13.49 -14.49 -14.68
N ALA A 82 -14.27 -14.80 -13.64
CA ALA A 82 -15.16 -13.82 -13.00
C ALA A 82 -14.34 -12.71 -12.32
N LEU A 83 -13.22 -13.07 -11.67
CA LEU A 83 -12.29 -12.10 -11.08
C LEU A 83 -11.65 -11.20 -12.16
N TRP A 84 -11.23 -11.73 -13.30
CA TRP A 84 -10.71 -10.93 -14.41
C TRP A 84 -11.74 -9.92 -14.92
N ILE A 85 -13.00 -10.36 -15.12
CA ILE A 85 -14.08 -9.46 -15.56
C ILE A 85 -14.29 -8.34 -14.53
N ALA A 86 -14.37 -8.69 -13.25
CA ALA A 86 -14.54 -7.71 -12.18
C ALA A 86 -13.34 -6.75 -12.08
N ALA A 87 -12.11 -7.27 -12.20
CA ALA A 87 -10.89 -6.47 -12.17
C ALA A 87 -10.83 -5.43 -13.30
N PHE A 88 -11.14 -5.83 -14.55
CA PHE A 88 -11.19 -4.91 -15.67
C PHE A 88 -12.35 -3.89 -15.56
N THR A 89 -13.51 -4.32 -15.07
CA THR A 89 -14.64 -3.41 -14.83
C THR A 89 -14.28 -2.37 -13.78
N ALA A 90 -13.67 -2.78 -12.67
CA ALA A 90 -13.20 -1.88 -11.62
C ALA A 90 -12.05 -0.99 -12.11
N LEU A 91 -11.13 -1.49 -12.95
CA LEU A 91 -10.07 -0.69 -13.56
C LEU A 91 -10.67 0.45 -14.40
N LEU A 92 -11.62 0.13 -15.28
CA LEU A 92 -12.29 1.14 -16.11
C LEU A 92 -13.02 2.17 -15.26
N ALA A 93 -13.76 1.71 -14.26
CA ALA A 93 -14.44 2.60 -13.32
C ALA A 93 -13.44 3.50 -12.55
N ALA A 94 -12.33 2.95 -12.08
CA ALA A 94 -11.30 3.72 -11.39
C ALA A 94 -10.65 4.77 -12.30
N ILE A 95 -10.41 4.46 -13.59
CA ILE A 95 -9.91 5.44 -14.57
C ILE A 95 -10.90 6.61 -14.70
N VAL A 96 -12.18 6.32 -14.93
CA VAL A 96 -13.22 7.35 -15.07
C VAL A 96 -13.33 8.20 -13.80
N LEU A 97 -13.39 7.57 -12.63
CA LEU A 97 -13.49 8.27 -11.35
C LEU A 97 -12.24 9.12 -11.09
N SER A 98 -11.03 8.62 -11.38
CA SER A 98 -9.78 9.36 -11.18
C SER A 98 -9.77 10.66 -11.98
N LEU A 99 -10.14 10.60 -13.25
CA LEU A 99 -10.21 11.78 -14.12
C LEU A 99 -11.34 12.74 -13.72
N ALA A 100 -12.50 12.20 -13.30
CA ALA A 100 -13.63 13.00 -12.88
C ALA A 100 -13.37 13.78 -11.59
N ILE A 101 -12.62 13.18 -10.63
CA ILE A 101 -12.41 13.76 -9.30
C ILE A 101 -11.18 14.67 -9.27
N ALA A 102 -10.09 14.29 -9.94
CA ALA A 102 -8.80 14.98 -9.84
C ALA A 102 -8.34 15.61 -11.18
N GLY A 103 -9.23 15.70 -12.15
CA GLY A 103 -8.91 16.23 -13.46
C GLY A 103 -7.89 15.37 -14.22
N TRP A 104 -7.42 15.90 -15.36
CA TRP A 104 -6.49 15.15 -16.22
C TRP A 104 -5.16 14.88 -15.54
N LEU A 105 -4.57 15.90 -14.93
CA LEU A 105 -3.22 15.78 -14.36
C LEU A 105 -3.24 14.91 -13.08
N GLY A 106 -4.03 15.28 -12.09
CA GLY A 106 -4.15 14.51 -10.84
C GLY A 106 -4.61 13.08 -11.10
N GLY A 107 -5.68 12.90 -11.91
CA GLY A 107 -6.22 11.59 -12.26
C GLY A 107 -5.20 10.68 -12.95
N SER A 108 -4.32 11.22 -13.80
CA SER A 108 -3.26 10.45 -14.45
C SER A 108 -2.26 9.84 -13.45
N PHE A 109 -1.97 10.50 -12.33
CA PHE A 109 -1.10 9.93 -11.29
C PHE A 109 -1.76 8.74 -10.60
N HIS A 110 -3.07 8.78 -10.30
CA HIS A 110 -3.75 7.62 -9.73
C HIS A 110 -3.85 6.46 -10.73
N ILE A 111 -4.15 6.75 -12.01
CA ILE A 111 -4.15 5.74 -13.07
C ILE A 111 -2.77 5.09 -13.18
N PHE A 112 -1.69 5.87 -13.17
CA PHE A 112 -0.33 5.37 -13.16
C PHE A 112 -0.07 4.44 -11.96
N ALA A 113 -0.53 4.82 -10.76
CA ALA A 113 -0.39 3.97 -9.56
C ALA A 113 -1.10 2.62 -9.72
N ILE A 114 -2.32 2.60 -10.24
CA ILE A 114 -3.05 1.36 -10.52
C ILE A 114 -2.29 0.50 -11.54
N LEU A 115 -1.77 1.11 -12.61
CA LEU A 115 -0.99 0.41 -13.63
C LEU A 115 0.31 -0.19 -13.06
N MET A 116 0.98 0.51 -12.13
CA MET A 116 2.14 -0.03 -11.42
C MET A 116 1.77 -1.23 -10.54
N ALA A 117 0.64 -1.18 -9.83
CA ALA A 117 0.13 -2.31 -9.05
C ALA A 117 -0.27 -3.51 -9.94
N TRP A 118 -0.85 -3.27 -11.12
CA TRP A 118 -1.10 -4.33 -12.09
C TRP A 118 0.19 -4.90 -12.67
N LEU A 119 1.18 -4.06 -12.98
CA LEU A 119 2.51 -4.50 -13.43
C LEU A 119 3.21 -5.37 -12.37
N TYR A 120 3.07 -5.00 -11.09
CA TYR A 120 3.50 -5.85 -9.98
C TYR A 120 2.84 -7.23 -10.07
N ASN A 121 1.50 -7.31 -10.11
CA ASN A 121 0.77 -8.57 -10.12
C ASN A 121 1.19 -9.47 -11.30
N ILE A 122 1.34 -8.90 -12.51
CA ILE A 122 1.52 -9.68 -13.75
C ILE A 122 3.00 -10.04 -13.99
N ARG A 123 3.94 -9.17 -13.61
CA ARG A 123 5.34 -9.30 -14.05
C ARG A 123 6.37 -9.22 -12.91
N LEU A 124 6.23 -8.26 -12.00
CA LEU A 124 7.33 -7.88 -11.11
C LEU A 124 7.27 -8.53 -9.74
N SER A 125 6.12 -9.07 -9.31
CA SER A 125 5.93 -9.66 -7.97
C SER A 125 6.98 -10.72 -7.63
N ARG A 126 7.41 -11.49 -8.64
CA ARG A 126 8.36 -12.62 -8.48
C ARG A 126 9.79 -12.28 -8.88
N THR A 127 10.15 -11.00 -8.94
CA THR A 127 11.48 -10.53 -9.33
C THR A 127 12.14 -9.74 -8.21
N ALA A 128 13.45 -9.49 -8.32
CA ALA A 128 14.17 -8.60 -7.40
C ALA A 128 13.66 -7.14 -7.46
N LEU A 129 12.92 -6.77 -8.51
CA LEU A 129 12.31 -5.44 -8.68
C LEU A 129 10.89 -5.36 -8.10
N SER A 130 10.42 -6.32 -7.31
CA SER A 130 9.06 -6.34 -6.74
C SER A 130 8.75 -5.14 -5.84
N TRP A 131 9.75 -4.46 -5.31
CA TRP A 131 9.61 -3.22 -4.53
C TRP A 131 9.28 -1.99 -5.37
N LEU A 132 9.74 -1.95 -6.64
CA LEU A 132 9.65 -0.76 -7.49
C LEU A 132 8.21 -0.29 -7.76
N PRO A 133 7.27 -1.19 -8.13
CA PRO A 133 5.86 -0.79 -8.28
C PRO A 133 5.26 -0.18 -7.02
N TYR A 134 5.61 -0.67 -5.84
CA TYR A 134 5.14 -0.09 -4.58
C TYR A 134 5.70 1.30 -4.34
N ALA A 135 7.01 1.50 -4.57
CA ALA A 135 7.63 2.82 -4.46
C ALA A 135 6.95 3.84 -5.38
N LEU A 136 6.73 3.46 -6.64
CA LEU A 136 6.12 4.33 -7.65
C LEU A 136 4.64 4.56 -7.39
N ALA A 137 3.86 3.50 -7.12
CA ALA A 137 2.43 3.62 -6.90
C ALA A 137 2.09 4.47 -5.68
N PHE A 138 2.77 4.24 -4.56
CA PHE A 138 2.56 5.06 -3.36
C PHE A 138 3.15 6.46 -3.51
N GLY A 139 4.36 6.58 -4.05
CA GLY A 139 5.05 7.87 -4.20
C GLY A 139 4.30 8.90 -5.05
N VAL A 140 3.44 8.48 -5.97
CA VAL A 140 2.64 9.41 -6.79
C VAL A 140 1.29 9.79 -6.14
N MET A 141 0.88 9.16 -5.03
CA MET A 141 -0.41 9.47 -4.38
C MET A 141 -0.53 10.92 -3.90
N PRO A 142 0.52 11.55 -3.33
CA PRO A 142 0.48 12.98 -3.06
C PRO A 142 0.20 13.83 -4.29
N ALA A 143 0.76 13.47 -5.46
CA ALA A 143 0.50 14.19 -6.70
C ALA A 143 -0.96 14.05 -7.18
N PHE A 144 -1.55 12.85 -7.08
CA PHE A 144 -2.98 12.65 -7.35
C PHE A 144 -3.84 13.63 -6.54
N LEU A 145 -3.56 13.75 -5.23
CA LEU A 145 -4.36 14.56 -4.32
C LEU A 145 -4.10 16.07 -4.49
N SER A 146 -2.84 16.48 -4.58
CA SER A 146 -2.47 17.90 -4.67
C SER A 146 -2.92 18.51 -6.00
N PHE A 147 -2.58 17.89 -7.12
CA PHE A 147 -3.04 18.38 -8.43
C PHE A 147 -4.58 18.29 -8.58
N GLY A 148 -5.22 17.28 -7.98
CA GLY A 148 -6.67 17.16 -8.01
C GLY A 148 -7.41 18.20 -7.18
N LEU A 149 -6.79 18.75 -6.13
CA LEU A 149 -7.40 19.73 -5.26
C LEU A 149 -7.19 21.18 -5.75
N ASN A 150 -5.93 21.56 -6.02
CA ASN A 150 -5.53 22.94 -6.23
C ASN A 150 -4.70 23.13 -7.50
N ASP A 151 -4.49 22.08 -8.29
CA ASP A 151 -3.58 22.10 -9.46
C ASP A 151 -2.12 22.44 -9.10
N GLU A 152 -1.72 22.18 -7.85
CA GLU A 152 -0.39 22.45 -7.32
C GLU A 152 0.44 21.16 -7.17
N PRO A 153 1.78 21.25 -7.33
CA PRO A 153 2.64 20.09 -7.13
C PRO A 153 2.69 19.67 -5.64
N PRO A 154 2.81 18.36 -5.35
CA PRO A 154 3.00 17.90 -3.99
C PRO A 154 4.35 18.32 -3.44
N THR A 155 4.48 18.35 -2.11
CA THR A 155 5.77 18.52 -1.47
C THR A 155 6.67 17.31 -1.71
N LEU A 156 7.97 17.52 -1.97
CA LEU A 156 8.89 16.42 -2.26
C LEU A 156 9.04 15.46 -1.06
N TRP A 157 8.94 15.97 0.16
CA TRP A 157 9.02 15.12 1.34
C TRP A 157 7.82 14.17 1.45
N SER A 158 6.61 14.60 1.08
CA SER A 158 5.43 13.72 1.10
C SER A 158 5.55 12.60 0.06
N VAL A 159 6.04 12.91 -1.14
CA VAL A 159 6.35 11.91 -2.18
C VAL A 159 7.36 10.88 -1.66
N ALA A 160 8.45 11.34 -1.03
CA ALA A 160 9.48 10.46 -0.48
C ALA A 160 8.93 9.55 0.63
N VAL A 161 8.19 10.12 1.58
CA VAL A 161 7.60 9.36 2.70
C VAL A 161 6.61 8.31 2.18
N PHE A 162 5.72 8.67 1.25
CA PHE A 162 4.78 7.71 0.65
C PHE A 162 5.50 6.58 -0.09
N ALA A 163 6.55 6.88 -0.87
CA ALA A 163 7.35 5.86 -1.55
C ALA A 163 8.02 4.91 -0.54
N ILE A 164 8.59 5.44 0.55
CA ILE A 164 9.21 4.67 1.63
C ILE A 164 8.17 3.77 2.31
N ILE A 165 7.00 4.31 2.66
CA ILE A 165 5.89 3.54 3.26
C ILE A 165 5.46 2.41 2.31
N GLY A 166 5.35 2.69 1.01
CA GLY A 166 5.00 1.68 0.01
C GLY A 166 5.98 0.50 -0.01
N VAL A 167 7.30 0.79 -0.06
CA VAL A 167 8.34 -0.27 -0.04
C VAL A 167 8.33 -1.02 1.29
N SER A 168 8.17 -0.32 2.41
CA SER A 168 8.11 -0.93 3.74
C SER A 168 6.89 -1.85 3.87
N ALA A 169 5.74 -1.42 3.38
CA ALA A 169 4.52 -2.24 3.36
C ALA A 169 4.69 -3.49 2.48
N HIS A 170 5.35 -3.37 1.31
CA HIS A 170 5.69 -4.52 0.48
C HIS A 170 6.56 -5.53 1.22
N LEU A 171 7.66 -5.07 1.84
CA LEU A 171 8.55 -5.96 2.60
C LEU A 171 7.82 -6.62 3.77
N ALA A 172 7.09 -5.84 4.56
CA ALA A 172 6.33 -6.33 5.70
C ALA A 172 5.30 -7.40 5.30
N ASN A 173 4.63 -7.21 4.15
CA ASN A 173 3.66 -8.16 3.62
C ASN A 173 4.30 -9.46 3.09
N ALA A 174 5.49 -9.38 2.49
CA ALA A 174 6.15 -10.53 1.87
C ALA A 174 7.01 -11.35 2.86
N ILE A 175 7.49 -10.77 3.96
CA ILE A 175 8.34 -11.43 4.94
C ILE A 175 7.69 -12.69 5.56
N PRO A 176 6.41 -12.70 5.99
CA PRO A 176 5.79 -13.87 6.61
C PRO A 176 5.72 -15.09 5.70
N ASP A 177 5.61 -14.89 4.40
CA ASP A 177 5.42 -15.96 3.41
C ASP A 177 6.74 -16.41 2.75
N ALA A 178 7.86 -15.74 3.06
CA ALA A 178 9.13 -15.92 2.36
C ALA A 178 9.64 -17.37 2.34
N GLU A 179 9.54 -18.12 3.44
CA GLU A 179 9.99 -19.51 3.51
C GLU A 179 9.11 -20.43 2.65
N THR A 180 7.80 -20.25 2.72
CA THR A 180 6.81 -21.04 1.95
C THR A 180 6.97 -20.74 0.45
N ASP A 181 7.13 -19.48 0.09
CA ASP A 181 7.31 -19.05 -1.30
C ASP A 181 8.64 -19.55 -1.87
N ALA A 182 9.74 -19.48 -1.11
CA ALA A 182 11.01 -20.03 -1.52
C ALA A 182 10.95 -21.55 -1.77
N ALA A 183 10.28 -22.29 -0.88
CA ALA A 183 10.08 -23.73 -1.04
C ALA A 183 9.23 -24.08 -2.29
N ALA A 184 8.31 -23.19 -2.67
CA ALA A 184 7.49 -23.31 -3.87
C ALA A 184 8.18 -22.79 -5.16
N GLY A 185 9.43 -22.30 -5.06
CA GLY A 185 10.17 -21.73 -6.19
C GLY A 185 9.61 -20.37 -6.66
N VAL A 186 8.84 -19.68 -5.82
CA VAL A 186 8.34 -18.34 -6.08
C VAL A 186 9.46 -17.34 -5.76
N GLY A 187 9.75 -16.43 -6.70
CA GLY A 187 10.76 -15.38 -6.51
C GLY A 187 10.24 -14.15 -5.76
N GLY A 188 11.06 -13.11 -5.69
CA GLY A 188 10.71 -11.81 -5.09
C GLY A 188 11.90 -11.19 -4.35
N LEU A 189 11.83 -9.88 -4.06
CA LEU A 189 12.92 -9.17 -3.37
C LEU A 189 13.28 -9.83 -2.04
N VAL A 190 12.26 -10.19 -1.24
CA VAL A 190 12.46 -10.78 0.11
C VAL A 190 13.19 -12.12 0.02
N ILE A 191 12.90 -12.93 -1.00
CA ILE A 191 13.57 -14.21 -1.25
C ILE A 191 15.00 -13.98 -1.73
N TYR A 192 15.21 -13.01 -2.61
CA TYR A 192 16.53 -12.64 -3.11
C TYR A 192 17.45 -12.13 -1.98
N LEU A 193 16.98 -11.28 -1.09
CA LEU A 193 17.74 -10.71 0.02
C LEU A 193 17.87 -11.69 1.20
N GLY A 194 16.90 -12.58 1.37
CA GLY A 194 16.67 -13.38 2.55
C GLY A 194 15.93 -12.60 3.65
N THR A 195 15.18 -13.33 4.49
CA THR A 195 14.29 -12.77 5.53
C THR A 195 15.01 -11.78 6.45
N ARG A 196 16.22 -12.13 6.94
CA ARG A 196 16.96 -11.28 7.89
C ARG A 196 17.31 -9.90 7.29
N ARG A 197 17.82 -9.86 6.05
CA ARG A 197 18.18 -8.59 5.40
C ARG A 197 16.94 -7.78 5.04
N SER A 198 15.86 -8.43 4.66
CA SER A 198 14.58 -7.78 4.35
C SER A 198 13.99 -7.10 5.58
N VAL A 199 14.08 -7.75 6.76
CA VAL A 199 13.68 -7.15 8.03
C VAL A 199 14.52 -5.93 8.37
N ILE A 200 15.84 -6.02 8.25
CA ILE A 200 16.75 -4.89 8.50
C ILE A 200 16.42 -3.74 7.53
N LEU A 201 16.27 -4.04 6.25
CA LEU A 201 15.92 -3.03 5.25
C LEU A 201 14.58 -2.36 5.56
N CYS A 202 13.57 -3.13 5.97
CA CYS A 202 12.28 -2.58 6.34
C CYS A 202 12.39 -1.60 7.52
N TRP A 203 13.13 -1.96 8.58
CA TRP A 203 13.38 -1.06 9.72
C TRP A 203 14.16 0.19 9.31
N LEU A 204 15.19 0.06 8.46
CA LEU A 204 15.95 1.21 7.97
C LEU A 204 15.08 2.17 7.14
N LEU A 205 14.19 1.64 6.30
CA LEU A 205 13.25 2.45 5.53
C LEU A 205 12.26 3.18 6.44
N LEU A 206 11.68 2.49 7.42
CA LEU A 206 10.79 3.12 8.40
C LEU A 206 11.53 4.20 9.19
N ALA A 207 12.76 3.93 9.64
CA ALA A 207 13.61 4.93 10.32
C ALA A 207 13.85 6.16 9.44
N LEU A 208 14.08 5.95 8.14
CA LEU A 208 14.25 7.05 7.18
C LEU A 208 12.95 7.85 7.01
N GLY A 209 11.81 7.19 6.85
CA GLY A 209 10.49 7.83 6.73
C GLY A 209 10.15 8.65 7.98
N SER A 210 10.26 8.04 9.16
CA SER A 210 10.05 8.73 10.43
C SER A 210 11.04 9.88 10.63
N GLY A 211 12.30 9.72 10.22
CA GLY A 211 13.31 10.78 10.27
C GLY A 211 12.94 11.99 9.44
N ILE A 212 12.42 11.80 8.21
CA ILE A 212 11.90 12.89 7.37
C ILE A 212 10.75 13.59 8.09
N LEU A 213 9.78 12.83 8.64
CA LEU A 213 8.63 13.39 9.36
C LEU A 213 9.05 14.18 10.61
N VAL A 214 10.05 13.70 11.36
CA VAL A 214 10.62 14.41 12.51
C VAL A 214 11.20 15.76 12.06
N VAL A 215 12.01 15.79 10.99
CA VAL A 215 12.62 17.03 10.47
C VAL A 215 11.55 18.01 10.03
N VAL A 216 10.54 17.58 9.28
CA VAL A 216 9.43 18.42 8.84
C VAL A 216 8.60 18.90 10.04
N SER A 217 8.31 18.02 11.00
CA SER A 217 7.57 18.37 12.22
C SER A 217 8.32 19.37 13.10
N PHE A 218 9.64 19.23 13.18
CA PHE A 218 10.48 20.12 14.00
C PHE A 218 10.41 21.56 13.52
N ALA A 219 10.28 21.77 12.21
CA ALA A 219 10.12 23.10 11.63
C ALA A 219 8.76 23.75 11.96
N THR A 220 7.75 22.95 12.32
CA THR A 220 6.36 23.40 12.56
C THR A 220 5.93 23.28 14.01
N ASN A 221 6.22 22.16 14.66
CA ASN A 221 5.78 21.84 16.03
C ASN A 221 6.74 20.88 16.73
N LEU A 222 7.51 21.41 17.70
CA LEU A 222 8.48 20.63 18.49
C LEU A 222 7.84 19.44 19.22
N TRP A 223 6.63 19.61 19.77
CA TRP A 223 5.96 18.53 20.49
C TRP A 223 5.56 17.38 19.59
N LEU A 224 5.13 17.69 18.37
CA LEU A 224 4.85 16.68 17.35
C LEU A 224 6.13 15.93 16.95
N ALA A 225 7.23 16.64 16.73
CA ALA A 225 8.53 16.02 16.42
C ALA A 225 8.99 15.08 17.55
N LEU A 226 8.84 15.49 18.80
CA LEU A 226 9.14 14.66 19.96
C LEU A 226 8.22 13.43 20.03
N LEU A 227 6.92 13.60 19.82
CA LEU A 227 5.96 12.48 19.82
C LEU A 227 6.32 11.44 18.76
N VAL A 228 6.56 11.88 17.50
CA VAL A 228 6.97 10.99 16.41
C VAL A 228 8.28 10.28 16.74
N SER A 229 9.27 11.00 17.26
CA SER A 229 10.55 10.42 17.66
C SER A 229 10.40 9.35 18.75
N VAL A 230 9.65 9.65 19.80
CA VAL A 230 9.45 8.73 20.93
C VAL A 230 8.67 7.49 20.50
N THR A 231 7.57 7.67 19.76
CA THR A 231 6.75 6.54 19.28
C THR A 231 7.53 5.64 18.33
N PHE A 232 8.32 6.22 17.42
CA PHE A 232 9.19 5.47 16.53
C PHE A 232 10.23 4.66 17.31
N VAL A 233 11.01 5.30 18.19
CA VAL A 233 12.05 4.62 18.99
C VAL A 233 11.45 3.50 19.84
N LEU A 234 10.31 3.72 20.45
CA LEU A 234 9.60 2.68 21.21
C LEU A 234 9.19 1.51 20.33
N ALA A 235 8.61 1.79 19.17
CA ALA A 235 8.17 0.75 18.24
C ALA A 235 9.37 -0.04 17.69
N GLU A 236 10.49 0.61 17.37
CA GLU A 236 11.71 -0.02 16.88
C GLU A 236 12.35 -0.89 17.98
N VAL A 237 12.51 -0.36 19.20
CA VAL A 237 13.08 -1.12 20.33
C VAL A 237 12.21 -2.32 20.70
N LEU A 238 10.89 -2.15 20.75
CA LEU A 238 9.97 -3.26 21.03
C LEU A 238 9.95 -4.26 19.89
N GLY A 239 9.85 -3.77 18.64
CA GLY A 239 9.80 -4.60 17.45
C GLY A 239 11.07 -5.43 17.22
N SER A 240 12.26 -4.83 17.46
CA SER A 240 13.54 -5.53 17.32
C SER A 240 13.74 -6.67 18.31
N ARG A 241 13.03 -6.66 19.45
CA ARG A 241 13.03 -7.73 20.44
C ARG A 241 12.08 -8.88 20.12
N LEU A 242 11.17 -8.69 19.17
CA LEU A 242 10.21 -9.70 18.77
C LEU A 242 10.90 -10.73 17.87
N ARG A 243 10.95 -11.98 18.31
CA ARG A 243 11.55 -13.08 17.55
C ARG A 243 10.54 -13.83 16.67
N HIS A 244 9.25 -13.62 16.94
CA HIS A 244 8.19 -14.31 16.19
C HIS A 244 7.81 -13.49 14.94
N PRO A 245 7.85 -14.07 13.71
CA PRO A 245 7.62 -13.34 12.46
C PRO A 245 6.31 -12.55 12.41
N LYS A 246 5.21 -13.12 12.92
CA LYS A 246 3.91 -12.44 12.97
C LYS A 246 3.91 -11.23 13.92
N ALA A 247 4.55 -11.34 15.09
CA ALA A 247 4.63 -10.24 16.03
C ALA A 247 5.46 -9.09 15.46
N MET A 248 6.56 -9.41 14.79
CA MET A 248 7.38 -8.44 14.06
C MET A 248 6.61 -7.76 12.93
N PHE A 249 5.83 -8.51 12.15
CA PHE A 249 4.95 -7.95 11.13
C PHE A 249 3.97 -6.92 11.71
N TYR A 250 3.31 -7.23 12.83
CA TYR A 250 2.41 -6.27 13.49
C TYR A 250 3.13 -5.04 14.02
N ALA A 251 4.37 -5.18 14.51
CA ALA A 251 5.18 -4.04 14.92
C ALA A 251 5.54 -3.12 13.74
N LEU A 252 5.93 -3.70 12.60
CA LEU A 252 6.19 -2.95 11.36
C LEU A 252 4.93 -2.19 10.90
N ILE A 253 3.77 -2.83 10.91
CA ILE A 253 2.50 -2.17 10.57
C ILE A 253 2.17 -1.05 11.55
N ALA A 254 2.43 -1.23 12.85
CA ALA A 254 2.19 -0.18 13.84
C ALA A 254 3.06 1.07 13.57
N VAL A 255 4.33 0.91 13.19
CA VAL A 255 5.18 2.03 12.80
C VAL A 255 4.65 2.73 11.55
N VAL A 256 4.24 1.98 10.52
CA VAL A 256 3.62 2.56 9.32
C VAL A 256 2.38 3.39 9.69
N VAL A 257 1.53 2.90 10.59
CA VAL A 257 0.34 3.65 11.05
C VAL A 257 0.73 4.92 11.79
N ILE A 258 1.77 4.88 12.64
CA ILE A 258 2.30 6.05 13.35
C ILE A 258 2.84 7.08 12.35
N ASP A 259 3.63 6.65 11.37
CA ASP A 259 4.18 7.53 10.33
C ASP A 259 3.08 8.18 9.50
N VAL A 260 2.04 7.43 9.13
CA VAL A 260 0.88 7.98 8.43
C VAL A 260 0.13 9.00 9.29
N ALA A 261 -0.10 8.71 10.57
CA ALA A 261 -0.74 9.66 11.48
C ALA A 261 0.09 10.94 11.62
N ALA A 262 1.41 10.82 11.78
CA ALA A 262 2.32 11.95 11.83
C ALA A 262 2.30 12.78 10.54
N LEU A 263 2.34 12.12 9.38
CA LEU A 263 2.25 12.75 8.06
C LEU A 263 0.96 13.56 7.92
N VAL A 264 -0.19 12.99 8.29
CA VAL A 264 -1.50 13.66 8.26
C VAL A 264 -1.50 14.90 9.15
N ILE A 265 -1.01 14.78 10.39
CA ILE A 265 -0.97 15.89 11.34
C ILE A 265 -0.03 17.00 10.86
N VAL A 266 1.18 16.65 10.41
CA VAL A 266 2.16 17.63 9.88
C VAL A 266 1.59 18.40 8.70
N THR A 267 0.94 17.69 7.78
CA THR A 267 0.35 18.33 6.58
C THR A 267 -0.83 19.23 6.95
N ALA A 268 -1.65 18.86 7.95
CA ALA A 268 -2.79 19.68 8.37
C ALA A 268 -2.39 20.96 9.13
N ILE A 269 -1.17 21.04 9.66
CA ILE A 269 -0.66 22.20 10.42
C ILE A 269 0.12 23.19 9.50
N ASN A 270 0.69 22.70 8.39
CA ASN A 270 1.40 23.52 7.39
C ASN A 270 0.45 24.10 6.35
#